data_f568214a510e949036c3bc460681425f
#
_entry.id   f568214a510e949036c3bc460681425f
#
_cell.length_a   1.000
_cell.length_b   1.000
_cell.length_c   1.000
_cell.angle_alpha   90.00
_cell.angle_beta   90.00
_cell.angle_gamma   90.00
#
_symmetry.space_group_name_H-M   'P 1'
#
loop_
_entity.id
_entity.type
_entity.pdbx_description
1 polymer ?
#
loop_
_entity_poly.entity_id
_entity_poly.type
_entity_poly.pdbx_seq_one_letter_code
_entity_poly.pdbx_strand_id
1 'polypeptide(L)'
;SNEFDNLLPGYLRFVKGIVDSSDLPLNVSREILQENPLLDKIRTNLVNRILKTLSQMKQKDYDKFLIFHEEFSSILKEGLQSDWANKEKIADLLLFESASKKAGEKLGFKEYIENMPKDQEEILYLAGENRSQIENSPYLEGFRAKGQDVLLMIDPIDDFVIPQIMEFQGKKL
;
A
#
# COMPACT_ATOMS: atom_id res chain seq x y z
N SER A 1 7.69 10.04 28.88
CA SER A 1 7.84 10.85 27.65
C SER A 1 6.67 10.53 26.73
N ASN A 2 5.89 11.51 26.36
CA ASN A 2 4.61 11.32 25.63
C ASN A 2 4.78 11.32 24.10
N GLU A 3 6.00 11.37 23.57
CA GLU A 3 6.22 11.54 22.14
C GLU A 3 7.42 10.70 21.66
N PHE A 4 7.12 9.51 21.21
CA PHE A 4 8.02 8.73 20.37
C PHE A 4 7.62 8.90 18.90
N ASP A 5 7.85 10.08 18.33
CA ASP A 5 7.54 10.40 16.94
C ASP A 5 8.24 9.49 15.92
N ASN A 6 9.22 8.67 16.36
CA ASN A 6 10.04 7.83 15.51
C ASN A 6 9.81 6.32 15.70
N LEU A 7 8.85 5.90 16.50
CA LEU A 7 8.63 4.47 16.72
C LEU A 7 7.95 3.79 15.51
N LEU A 8 7.13 4.53 14.78
CA LEU A 8 6.53 4.06 13.53
C LEU A 8 6.97 4.96 12.37
N PRO A 9 7.15 4.38 11.16
CA PRO A 9 7.41 5.18 9.97
C PRO A 9 6.21 6.05 9.61
N GLY A 10 6.47 7.17 8.92
CA GLY A 10 5.47 8.19 8.59
C GLY A 10 4.22 7.66 7.89
N TYR A 11 4.36 6.64 7.05
CA TYR A 11 3.24 6.03 6.35
C TYR A 11 2.29 5.21 7.24
N LEU A 12 2.66 5.00 8.52
CA LEU A 12 1.81 4.36 9.54
C LEU A 12 1.33 5.36 10.62
N ARG A 13 1.43 6.66 10.38
CA ARG A 13 1.06 7.72 11.36
C ARG A 13 -0.41 7.73 11.78
N PHE A 14 -1.28 7.01 11.08
CA PHE A 14 -2.66 6.80 11.49
C PHE A 14 -2.81 5.81 12.66
N VAL A 15 -1.77 5.02 12.95
CA VAL A 15 -1.78 4.08 14.09
C VAL A 15 -1.46 4.82 15.37
N LYS A 16 -2.30 4.64 16.38
CA LYS A 16 -2.11 5.18 17.74
C LYS A 16 -2.10 4.04 18.73
N GLY A 17 -1.26 4.13 19.74
CA GLY A 17 -1.15 3.09 20.77
C GLY A 17 -0.15 3.45 21.86
N ILE A 18 0.02 2.49 22.77
CA ILE A 18 0.99 2.57 23.86
C ILE A 18 1.94 1.36 23.72
N VAL A 19 3.22 1.62 23.86
CA VAL A 19 4.24 0.57 23.96
C VAL A 19 4.80 0.60 25.38
N ASP A 20 4.68 -0.53 26.06
CA ASP A 20 5.25 -0.76 27.38
C ASP A 20 6.33 -1.85 27.30
N SER A 21 7.50 -1.61 27.87
CA SER A 21 8.60 -2.56 27.90
C SER A 21 9.43 -2.35 29.16
N SER A 22 9.55 -3.43 29.95
CA SER A 22 10.42 -3.48 31.13
C SER A 22 11.92 -3.36 30.80
N ASP A 23 12.28 -3.63 29.56
CA ASP A 23 13.68 -3.65 29.09
C ASP A 23 14.16 -2.28 28.61
N LEU A 24 13.27 -1.29 28.56
CA LEU A 24 13.62 0.09 28.24
C LEU A 24 14.06 0.83 29.52
N PRO A 25 15.27 1.41 29.56
CA PRO A 25 15.74 2.15 30.73
C PRO A 25 14.88 3.40 30.98
N LEU A 26 14.47 3.59 32.23
CA LEU A 26 13.54 4.67 32.65
C LEU A 26 14.09 6.09 32.52
N ASN A 27 15.41 6.27 32.37
CA ASN A 27 16.10 7.56 32.41
C ASN A 27 17.00 7.79 31.18
N VAL A 28 16.46 7.61 29.98
CA VAL A 28 17.26 7.79 28.76
C VAL A 28 16.87 9.09 28.06
N SER A 29 17.88 9.89 27.71
CA SER A 29 17.68 11.08 26.89
C SER A 29 17.19 10.69 25.48
N ARG A 30 16.48 11.59 24.80
CA ARG A 30 15.93 11.37 23.45
C ARG A 30 17.00 10.88 22.45
N GLU A 31 18.23 11.36 22.57
CA GLU A 31 19.37 11.02 21.73
C GLU A 31 19.84 9.55 21.89
N ILE A 32 19.87 9.05 23.13
CA ILE A 32 20.30 7.66 23.41
C ILE A 32 19.24 6.64 22.96
N LEU A 33 17.96 7.04 22.92
CA LEU A 33 16.88 6.19 22.42
C LEU A 33 16.90 6.04 20.89
N GLN A 34 17.41 7.03 20.15
CA GLN A 34 17.44 7.00 18.68
C GLN A 34 18.40 5.94 18.10
N GLU A 35 19.46 5.59 18.85
CA GLU A 35 20.48 4.60 18.43
C GLU A 35 20.36 3.26 19.19
N ASN A 36 19.21 2.99 19.81
CA ASN A 36 19.05 1.77 20.61
C ASN A 36 18.56 0.60 19.75
N PRO A 37 19.36 -0.49 19.58
CA PRO A 37 18.99 -1.67 18.79
C PRO A 37 17.69 -2.33 19.25
N LEU A 38 17.32 -2.18 20.54
CA LEU A 38 16.04 -2.68 21.06
C LEU A 38 14.87 -1.93 20.46
N LEU A 39 14.97 -0.62 20.27
CA LEU A 39 13.93 0.18 19.63
C LEU A 39 13.76 -0.16 18.16
N ASP A 40 14.84 -0.41 17.44
CA ASP A 40 14.76 -0.86 16.04
C ASP A 40 14.07 -2.22 15.92
N LYS A 41 14.33 -3.12 16.85
CA LYS A 41 13.65 -4.41 16.92
C LYS A 41 12.16 -4.25 17.25
N ILE A 42 11.82 -3.38 18.18
CA ILE A 42 10.42 -3.06 18.53
C ILE A 42 9.72 -2.45 17.32
N ARG A 43 10.34 -1.47 16.66
CA ARG A 43 9.82 -0.83 15.43
C ARG A 43 9.53 -1.88 14.35
N THR A 44 10.50 -2.72 14.03
CA THR A 44 10.36 -3.77 13.01
C THR A 44 9.20 -4.71 13.34
N ASN A 45 9.09 -5.14 14.59
CA ASN A 45 8.00 -6.00 15.04
C ASN A 45 6.62 -5.31 14.96
N LEU A 46 6.55 -4.03 15.34
CA LEU A 46 5.31 -3.26 15.25
C LEU A 46 4.87 -3.09 13.80
N VAL A 47 5.77 -2.67 12.92
CA VAL A 47 5.49 -2.51 11.48
C VAL A 47 4.97 -3.83 10.90
N ASN A 48 5.67 -4.93 11.14
CA ASN A 48 5.25 -6.26 10.67
C ASN A 48 3.87 -6.65 11.22
N ARG A 49 3.61 -6.38 12.50
CA ARG A 49 2.32 -6.68 13.13
C ARG A 49 1.18 -5.86 12.54
N ILE A 50 1.40 -4.56 12.31
CA ILE A 50 0.40 -3.67 11.72
C ILE A 50 0.08 -4.12 10.29
N LEU A 51 1.08 -4.30 9.43
CA LEU A 51 0.87 -4.73 8.05
C LEU A 51 0.17 -6.10 7.98
N LYS A 52 0.54 -7.04 8.85
CA LYS A 52 -0.14 -8.33 8.97
C LYS A 52 -1.60 -8.18 9.42
N THR A 53 -1.89 -7.28 10.36
CA THR A 53 -3.25 -7.03 10.83
C THR A 53 -4.12 -6.43 9.73
N LEU A 54 -3.58 -5.50 8.93
CA LEU A 54 -4.27 -4.93 7.77
C LEU A 54 -4.54 -5.99 6.69
N SER A 55 -3.57 -6.85 6.40
CA SER A 55 -3.75 -7.97 5.48
C SER A 55 -4.83 -8.95 5.96
N GLN A 56 -4.86 -9.27 7.25
CA GLN A 56 -5.91 -10.09 7.84
C GLN A 56 -7.29 -9.42 7.77
N MET A 57 -7.36 -8.11 7.99
CA MET A 57 -8.61 -7.35 7.84
C MET A 57 -9.10 -7.39 6.39
N LYS A 58 -8.22 -7.19 5.41
CA LYS A 58 -8.54 -7.32 3.98
C LYS A 58 -9.13 -8.67 3.62
N GLN A 59 -8.64 -9.75 4.24
CA GLN A 59 -9.09 -11.12 3.96
C GLN A 59 -10.38 -11.52 4.69
N LYS A 60 -10.59 -11.03 5.93
CA LYS A 60 -11.64 -11.51 6.83
C LYS A 60 -12.81 -10.55 6.98
N ASP A 61 -12.59 -9.27 6.75
CA ASP A 61 -13.56 -8.18 6.93
C ASP A 61 -13.31 -7.11 5.88
N TYR A 62 -13.60 -7.48 4.62
CA TYR A 62 -13.28 -6.66 3.46
C TYR A 62 -13.98 -5.30 3.49
N ASP A 63 -15.23 -5.23 3.96
CA ASP A 63 -15.98 -3.98 4.05
C ASP A 63 -15.31 -2.98 4.99
N LYS A 64 -14.83 -3.48 6.14
CA LYS A 64 -14.06 -2.67 7.10
C LYS A 64 -12.73 -2.24 6.51
N PHE A 65 -12.08 -3.12 5.74
CA PHE A 65 -10.84 -2.78 5.06
C PHE A 65 -11.05 -1.72 3.98
N LEU A 66 -12.16 -1.73 3.25
CA LEU A 66 -12.51 -0.68 2.28
C LEU A 66 -12.62 0.69 2.95
N ILE A 67 -13.32 0.78 4.09
CA ILE A 67 -13.43 2.04 4.86
C ILE A 67 -12.03 2.53 5.28
N PHE A 68 -11.20 1.64 5.81
CA PHE A 68 -9.81 1.95 6.15
C PHE A 68 -9.03 2.44 4.92
N HIS A 69 -9.14 1.75 3.79
CA HIS A 69 -8.42 2.08 2.58
C HIS A 69 -8.86 3.44 2.00
N GLU A 70 -10.14 3.77 2.05
CA GLU A 70 -10.64 5.09 1.61
C GLU A 70 -10.03 6.24 2.40
N GLU A 71 -9.88 6.07 3.71
CA GLU A 71 -9.34 7.11 4.59
C GLU A 71 -7.80 7.21 4.56
N PHE A 72 -7.11 6.08 4.41
CA PHE A 72 -5.67 6.01 4.70
C PHE A 72 -4.80 5.52 3.54
N SER A 73 -5.35 5.19 2.37
CA SER A 73 -4.57 4.64 1.28
C SER A 73 -3.46 5.57 0.79
N SER A 74 -3.73 6.87 0.67
CA SER A 74 -2.71 7.84 0.23
C SER A 74 -1.52 7.90 1.20
N ILE A 75 -1.80 7.83 2.52
CA ILE A 75 -0.76 7.79 3.54
C ILE A 75 0.02 6.47 3.47
N LEU A 76 -0.69 5.34 3.32
CA LEU A 76 -0.09 4.02 3.23
C LEU A 76 0.84 3.90 2.00
N LYS A 77 0.46 4.51 0.89
CA LYS A 77 1.24 4.56 -0.36
C LYS A 77 2.62 5.22 -0.19
N GLU A 78 2.77 6.17 0.74
CA GLU A 78 4.09 6.79 1.04
C GLU A 78 5.14 5.74 1.43
N GLY A 79 4.70 4.62 2.00
CA GLY A 79 5.57 3.50 2.37
C GLY A 79 6.27 2.83 1.19
N LEU A 80 5.73 2.93 -0.02
CA LEU A 80 6.35 2.39 -1.24
C LEU A 80 7.69 3.08 -1.56
N GLN A 81 7.87 4.34 -1.13
CA GLN A 81 9.13 5.08 -1.30
C GLN A 81 10.07 4.93 -0.10
N SER A 82 9.52 4.78 1.11
CA SER A 82 10.29 4.89 2.35
C SER A 82 10.63 3.56 3.01
N ASP A 83 9.90 2.47 2.71
CA ASP A 83 10.08 1.16 3.34
C ASP A 83 10.24 0.03 2.31
N TRP A 84 11.44 -0.06 1.75
CA TRP A 84 11.80 -1.06 0.74
C TRP A 84 11.63 -2.50 1.24
N ALA A 85 11.88 -2.75 2.52
CA ALA A 85 11.78 -4.08 3.12
C ALA A 85 10.34 -4.60 3.16
N ASN A 86 9.36 -3.71 3.22
CA ASN A 86 7.94 -4.06 3.29
C ASN A 86 7.15 -3.67 2.04
N LYS A 87 7.84 -3.23 0.97
CA LYS A 87 7.21 -2.72 -0.26
C LYS A 87 6.15 -3.67 -0.81
N GLU A 88 6.44 -4.95 -0.94
CA GLU A 88 5.49 -5.93 -1.45
C GLU A 88 4.27 -6.10 -0.53
N LYS A 89 4.47 -6.09 0.80
CA LYS A 89 3.37 -6.15 1.76
C LYS A 89 2.47 -4.91 1.69
N ILE A 90 3.08 -3.74 1.47
CA ILE A 90 2.34 -2.48 1.30
C ILE A 90 1.56 -2.53 -0.01
N ALA A 91 2.19 -2.93 -1.12
CA ALA A 91 1.56 -3.08 -2.42
C ALA A 91 0.36 -4.04 -2.39
N ASP A 92 0.47 -5.17 -1.66
CA ASP A 92 -0.64 -6.12 -1.47
C ASP A 92 -1.86 -5.52 -0.75
N LEU A 93 -1.67 -4.47 0.02
CA LEU A 93 -2.76 -3.76 0.71
C LEU A 93 -3.47 -2.72 -0.17
N LEU A 94 -2.89 -2.33 -1.30
CA LEU A 94 -3.47 -1.31 -2.15
C LEU A 94 -4.62 -1.85 -2.98
N LEU A 95 -5.61 -0.99 -3.22
CA LEU A 95 -6.77 -1.25 -4.04
C LEU A 95 -6.94 -0.13 -5.05
N PHE A 96 -7.31 -0.50 -6.27
CA PHE A 96 -7.50 0.42 -7.38
C PHE A 96 -8.82 0.12 -8.08
N GLU A 97 -9.41 1.10 -8.73
CA GLU A 97 -10.43 0.83 -9.73
C GLU A 97 -9.80 0.18 -10.97
N SER A 98 -10.59 -0.45 -11.81
CA SER A 98 -10.13 -0.95 -13.11
C SER A 98 -11.13 -0.62 -14.22
N ALA A 99 -10.63 -0.72 -15.44
CA ALA A 99 -11.42 -0.42 -16.62
C ALA A 99 -12.55 -1.42 -16.89
N SER A 100 -12.43 -2.65 -16.39
CA SER A 100 -13.43 -3.71 -16.53
C SER A 100 -14.51 -3.69 -15.45
N LYS A 101 -14.24 -3.06 -14.29
CA LYS A 101 -15.16 -2.99 -13.16
C LYS A 101 -15.99 -1.70 -13.17
N LYS A 102 -17.12 -1.72 -12.48
CA LYS A 102 -17.94 -0.52 -12.29
C LYS A 102 -17.20 0.52 -11.46
N ALA A 103 -17.56 1.79 -11.65
CA ALA A 103 -17.02 2.87 -10.83
C ALA A 103 -17.27 2.60 -9.33
N GLY A 104 -16.25 2.82 -8.53
CA GLY A 104 -16.24 2.53 -7.09
C GLY A 104 -15.89 1.08 -6.71
N GLU A 105 -15.96 0.12 -7.63
CA GLU A 105 -15.48 -1.23 -7.38
C GLU A 105 -13.95 -1.27 -7.49
N LYS A 106 -13.30 -1.78 -6.45
CA LYS A 106 -11.84 -1.82 -6.37
C LYS A 106 -11.32 -3.25 -6.31
N LEU A 107 -10.09 -3.46 -6.80
CA LEU A 107 -9.35 -4.71 -6.68
C LEU A 107 -7.88 -4.43 -6.38
N GLY A 108 -7.20 -5.41 -5.77
CA GLY A 108 -5.77 -5.35 -5.55
C GLY A 108 -4.96 -5.98 -6.66
N PHE A 109 -3.64 -5.83 -6.61
CA PHE A 109 -2.72 -6.45 -7.58
C PHE A 109 -2.87 -7.97 -7.66
N LYS A 110 -3.05 -8.64 -6.52
CA LYS A 110 -3.22 -10.10 -6.47
C LYS A 110 -4.46 -10.54 -7.24
N GLU A 111 -5.60 -9.90 -6.98
CA GLU A 111 -6.86 -10.19 -7.68
C GLU A 111 -6.75 -9.88 -9.18
N TYR A 112 -6.03 -8.79 -9.53
CA TYR A 112 -5.74 -8.47 -10.92
C TYR A 112 -4.97 -9.60 -11.61
N ILE A 113 -3.89 -10.10 -11.01
CA ILE A 113 -3.08 -11.21 -11.55
C ILE A 113 -3.89 -12.49 -11.70
N GLU A 114 -4.75 -12.81 -10.73
CA GLU A 114 -5.62 -14.00 -10.78
C GLU A 114 -6.62 -13.97 -11.94
N ASN A 115 -7.03 -12.78 -12.37
CA ASN A 115 -8.04 -12.57 -13.42
C ASN A 115 -7.45 -12.20 -14.79
N MET A 116 -6.15 -11.92 -14.89
CA MET A 116 -5.54 -11.53 -16.16
C MET A 116 -5.40 -12.70 -17.15
N PRO A 117 -5.39 -12.46 -18.47
CA PRO A 117 -5.11 -13.47 -19.47
C PRO A 117 -3.80 -14.24 -19.20
N LYS A 118 -3.77 -15.55 -19.51
CA LYS A 118 -2.61 -16.41 -19.20
C LYS A 118 -1.33 -16.01 -19.93
N ASP A 119 -1.46 -15.39 -21.08
CA ASP A 119 -0.37 -14.89 -21.91
C ASP A 119 0.05 -13.45 -21.55
N GLN A 120 -0.62 -12.83 -20.60
CA GLN A 120 -0.26 -11.50 -20.12
C GLN A 120 0.88 -11.59 -19.10
N GLU A 121 1.95 -10.84 -19.32
CA GLU A 121 3.15 -10.85 -18.47
C GLU A 121 3.23 -9.67 -17.52
N GLU A 122 2.48 -8.59 -17.80
CA GLU A 122 2.57 -7.31 -17.11
C GLU A 122 1.24 -6.91 -16.47
N ILE A 123 1.32 -6.20 -15.36
CA ILE A 123 0.18 -5.52 -14.75
C ILE A 123 0.04 -4.18 -15.48
N LEU A 124 -1.10 -3.99 -16.15
CA LEU A 124 -1.35 -2.77 -16.91
C LEU A 124 -2.03 -1.72 -16.04
N TYR A 125 -1.55 -0.49 -16.10
CA TYR A 125 -2.18 0.64 -15.44
C TYR A 125 -2.14 1.90 -16.31
N LEU A 126 -3.07 2.80 -16.06
CA LEU A 126 -3.09 4.15 -16.62
C LEU A 126 -3.31 5.15 -15.48
N ALA A 127 -2.51 6.20 -15.46
CA ALA A 127 -2.66 7.30 -14.53
C ALA A 127 -3.44 8.46 -15.16
N GLY A 128 -4.20 9.17 -14.34
CA GLY A 128 -4.95 10.35 -14.75
C GLY A 128 -5.66 11.01 -13.58
N GLU A 129 -6.17 12.21 -13.79
CA GLU A 129 -6.82 13.00 -12.74
C GLU A 129 -8.13 12.37 -12.23
N ASN A 130 -8.80 11.61 -13.08
CA ASN A 130 -10.04 10.92 -12.75
C ASN A 130 -10.34 9.79 -13.72
N ARG A 131 -11.28 8.93 -13.33
CA ARG A 131 -11.71 7.79 -14.11
C ARG A 131 -12.19 8.16 -15.53
N SER A 132 -13.00 9.21 -15.67
CA SER A 132 -13.56 9.62 -16.96
C SER A 132 -12.48 10.02 -17.96
N GLN A 133 -11.42 10.68 -17.52
CA GLN A 133 -10.28 11.03 -18.34
C GLN A 133 -9.58 9.78 -18.89
N ILE A 134 -9.34 8.79 -18.03
CA ILE A 134 -8.67 7.55 -18.43
C ILE A 134 -9.57 6.73 -19.36
N GLU A 135 -10.87 6.65 -19.08
CA GLU A 135 -11.82 5.89 -19.92
C GLU A 135 -11.94 6.41 -21.35
N ASN A 136 -11.67 7.70 -21.57
CA ASN A 136 -11.62 8.32 -22.88
C ASN A 136 -10.23 8.26 -23.55
N SER A 137 -9.26 7.61 -22.93
CA SER A 137 -7.91 7.46 -23.48
C SER A 137 -7.88 6.46 -24.64
N PRO A 138 -7.29 6.81 -25.80
CA PRO A 138 -7.13 5.87 -26.93
C PRO A 138 -6.33 4.62 -26.55
N TYR A 139 -5.44 4.71 -25.57
CA TYR A 139 -4.67 3.57 -25.11
C TYR A 139 -5.55 2.48 -24.50
N LEU A 140 -6.62 2.86 -23.82
CA LEU A 140 -7.53 1.92 -23.17
C LEU A 140 -8.28 1.04 -24.19
N GLU A 141 -8.65 1.57 -25.33
CA GLU A 141 -9.33 0.81 -26.38
C GLU A 141 -8.46 -0.32 -26.91
N GLY A 142 -7.15 -0.09 -27.05
CA GLY A 142 -6.20 -1.11 -27.48
C GLY A 142 -6.10 -2.29 -26.52
N PHE A 143 -6.14 -2.05 -25.23
CA PHE A 143 -6.12 -3.09 -24.20
C PHE A 143 -7.47 -3.84 -24.13
N ARG A 144 -8.58 -3.13 -24.19
CA ARG A 144 -9.93 -3.74 -24.23
C ARG A 144 -10.11 -4.68 -25.42
N ALA A 145 -9.60 -4.30 -26.61
CA ALA A 145 -9.64 -5.14 -27.79
C ALA A 145 -8.89 -6.47 -27.63
N LYS A 146 -7.89 -6.51 -26.75
CA LYS A 146 -7.13 -7.71 -26.40
C LYS A 146 -7.71 -8.48 -25.20
N GLY A 147 -8.82 -8.03 -24.62
CA GLY A 147 -9.40 -8.62 -23.42
C GLY A 147 -8.57 -8.40 -22.15
N GLN A 148 -7.72 -7.37 -22.14
CA GLN A 148 -6.86 -7.02 -21.02
C GLN A 148 -7.54 -5.96 -20.15
N ASP A 149 -7.57 -6.17 -18.84
CA ASP A 149 -8.00 -5.14 -17.88
C ASP A 149 -6.84 -4.17 -17.60
N VAL A 150 -7.18 -2.96 -17.14
CA VAL A 150 -6.22 -1.90 -16.83
C VAL A 150 -6.59 -1.28 -15.50
N LEU A 151 -5.65 -1.21 -14.57
CA LEU A 151 -5.82 -0.51 -13.29
C LEU A 151 -5.83 1.00 -13.51
N LEU A 152 -6.71 1.70 -12.80
CA LEU A 152 -6.89 3.14 -12.90
C LEU A 152 -6.23 3.81 -11.69
N MET A 153 -5.13 4.52 -11.94
CA MET A 153 -4.37 5.26 -10.94
C MET A 153 -4.87 6.70 -10.92
N ILE A 154 -5.82 6.99 -10.04
CA ILE A 154 -6.52 8.28 -9.97
C ILE A 154 -6.20 9.09 -8.71
N ASP A 155 -5.39 8.56 -7.81
CA ASP A 155 -4.89 9.31 -6.66
C ASP A 155 -3.64 10.10 -7.10
N PRO A 156 -3.54 11.40 -6.82
CA PRO A 156 -2.39 12.22 -7.22
C PRO A 156 -1.02 11.68 -6.76
N ILE A 157 -0.98 10.90 -5.68
CA ILE A 157 0.27 10.28 -5.22
C ILE A 157 0.70 9.11 -6.10
N ASP A 158 -0.20 8.51 -6.87
CA ASP A 158 0.08 7.31 -7.67
C ASP A 158 1.19 7.54 -8.69
N ASP A 159 1.23 8.70 -9.33
CA ASP A 159 2.28 9.07 -10.30
C ASP A 159 3.70 8.97 -9.71
N PHE A 160 3.84 9.18 -8.40
CA PHE A 160 5.13 9.17 -7.71
C PHE A 160 5.48 7.81 -7.11
N VAL A 161 4.49 7.05 -6.63
CA VAL A 161 4.74 5.85 -5.82
C VAL A 161 4.58 4.55 -6.59
N ILE A 162 3.66 4.48 -7.57
CA ILE A 162 3.42 3.26 -8.32
C ILE A 162 4.64 2.83 -9.15
N PRO A 163 5.38 3.74 -9.83
CA PRO A 163 6.60 3.36 -10.53
C PRO A 163 7.68 2.74 -9.63
N GLN A 164 7.61 2.97 -8.31
CA GLN A 164 8.53 2.37 -7.36
C GLN A 164 8.26 0.88 -7.10
N ILE A 165 7.06 0.39 -7.43
CA ILE A 165 6.72 -1.03 -7.24
C ILE A 165 7.53 -1.89 -8.21
N MET A 166 7.65 -1.49 -9.45
CA MET A 166 8.33 -2.14 -10.57
C MET A 166 7.80 -3.54 -10.88
N GLU A 167 7.58 -4.36 -9.87
CA GLU A 167 7.17 -5.74 -9.97
C GLU A 167 6.34 -6.15 -8.75
N PHE A 168 5.30 -7.00 -8.96
CA PHE A 168 4.52 -7.61 -7.90
C PHE A 168 4.27 -9.09 -8.24
N GLN A 169 4.69 -10.01 -7.36
CA GLN A 169 4.60 -11.46 -7.55
C GLN A 169 5.12 -11.95 -8.92
N GLY A 170 6.26 -11.43 -9.36
CA GLY A 170 6.89 -11.80 -10.62
C GLY A 170 6.27 -11.18 -11.87
N LYS A 171 5.28 -10.29 -11.73
CA LYS A 171 4.68 -9.54 -12.82
C LYS A 171 5.14 -8.09 -12.75
N LYS A 172 5.67 -7.56 -13.88
CA LYS A 172 6.07 -6.14 -14.00
C LYS A 172 4.85 -5.22 -14.02
N LEU A 173 5.05 -3.98 -13.59
CA LEU A 173 4.08 -2.89 -13.75
C LEU A 173 4.52 -1.97 -14.87
#